data_bc055f1c598ce5cfe16d06c671744723
#
_entry.id   bc055f1c598ce5cfe16d06c671744723
#
_cell.length_a   1.000
_cell.length_b   1.000
_cell.length_c   1.000
_cell.angle_alpha   90.00
_cell.angle_beta   90.00
_cell.angle_gamma   90.00
#
_symmetry.space_group_name_H-M   'P 1'
#
loop_
_entity.id
_entity.type
_entity.pdbx_description
1 polymer ?
#
loop_
_entity_poly.entity_id
_entity_poly.type
_entity_poly.pdbx_seq_one_letter_code
_entity_poly.pdbx_strand_id
1 'polypeptide(L)'
;LHIVVDAGNGVGGFYADQVLAPLGADVSGSQFLEPDGMFPNHIPNPENKGAIDAASKMVLDSSADLGLIFDTDVDRMGCIGATGQEINRNTLVALAAAIVLEDHPGTTVVTDSLTSDGLRTFIEQDLGGKQMRYRRGYKNVIDKSIELNKSGVDSALAIETSGHAALKDNYFLDDGAYLATKIVIKAAKLRREGKTIENLTAALHRPAESCLLYTSPSPRDSTSS
;
A
#
# COMPACT_ATOMS: atom_id res chain seq x y z
N LEU A 1 11.20 -16.44 3.80
CA LEU A 1 10.84 -15.53 2.71
C LEU A 1 12.04 -14.73 2.25
N HIS A 2 12.12 -14.48 0.96
CA HIS A 2 13.04 -13.53 0.35
C HIS A 2 12.31 -12.21 0.15
N ILE A 3 12.66 -11.19 0.92
CA ILE A 3 12.01 -9.87 0.92
C ILE A 3 13.05 -8.79 0.69
N VAL A 4 12.88 -8.00 -0.35
CA VAL A 4 13.81 -6.95 -0.73
C VAL A 4 13.20 -5.57 -0.46
N VAL A 5 14.05 -4.64 -0.05
CA VAL A 5 13.68 -3.27 0.32
C VAL A 5 14.34 -2.29 -0.63
N ASP A 6 13.56 -1.34 -1.13
CA ASP A 6 14.03 -0.14 -1.80
C ASP A 6 13.74 1.08 -0.90
N ALA A 7 14.77 1.62 -0.29
CA ALA A 7 14.65 2.80 0.58
C ALA A 7 14.81 4.12 -0.18
N GLY A 8 15.11 4.10 -1.48
CA GLY A 8 15.26 5.30 -2.30
C GLY A 8 16.28 6.30 -1.76
N ASN A 9 17.25 5.85 -0.99
CA ASN A 9 18.21 6.69 -0.26
C ASN A 9 17.56 7.62 0.79
N GLY A 10 16.37 7.28 1.26
CA GLY A 10 15.77 7.82 2.47
C GLY A 10 16.29 7.08 3.73
N VAL A 11 15.58 7.20 4.82
CA VAL A 11 16.00 6.59 6.10
C VAL A 11 15.56 5.13 6.27
N GLY A 12 14.82 4.56 5.33
CA GLY A 12 14.19 3.23 5.43
C GLY A 12 15.13 2.03 5.29
N GLY A 13 16.42 2.25 5.02
CA GLY A 13 17.39 1.16 4.88
C GLY A 13 17.52 0.27 6.11
N PHE A 14 17.31 0.83 7.30
CA PHE A 14 17.34 0.08 8.58
C PHE A 14 16.37 -1.11 8.58
N TYR A 15 15.28 -1.02 7.84
CA TYR A 15 14.24 -2.04 7.85
C TYR A 15 14.74 -3.38 7.33
N ALA A 16 15.60 -3.38 6.32
CA ALA A 16 16.22 -4.59 5.80
C ALA A 16 17.13 -5.26 6.86
N ASP A 17 18.06 -4.50 7.41
CA ASP A 17 19.13 -5.06 8.26
C ASP A 17 18.71 -5.20 9.72
N GLN A 18 17.87 -4.31 10.22
CA GLN A 18 17.51 -4.27 11.65
C GLN A 18 16.15 -4.88 11.96
N VAL A 19 15.31 -5.10 10.96
CA VAL A 19 13.98 -5.70 11.14
C VAL A 19 13.88 -7.03 10.42
N LEU A 20 14.01 -7.04 9.09
CA LEU A 20 13.78 -8.26 8.29
C LEU A 20 14.83 -9.33 8.50
N ALA A 21 16.10 -8.98 8.44
CA ALA A 21 17.19 -9.95 8.58
C ALA A 21 17.18 -10.65 9.96
N PRO A 22 17.01 -9.93 11.10
CA PRO A 22 16.88 -10.58 12.40
C PRO A 22 15.65 -11.48 12.54
N LEU A 23 14.59 -11.22 11.78
CA LEU A 23 13.40 -12.09 11.72
C LEU A 23 13.58 -13.32 10.83
N GLY A 24 14.74 -13.46 10.19
CA GLY A 24 15.09 -14.62 9.37
C GLY A 24 14.70 -14.50 7.90
N ALA A 25 14.36 -13.29 7.42
CA ALA A 25 14.16 -13.07 5.99
C ALA A 25 15.50 -12.96 5.25
N ASP A 26 15.55 -13.47 4.02
CA ASP A 26 16.61 -13.16 3.08
C ASP A 26 16.33 -11.78 2.48
N VAL A 27 17.26 -10.85 2.68
CA VAL A 27 17.14 -9.45 2.22
C VAL A 27 18.10 -9.15 1.07
N SER A 28 18.77 -10.15 0.53
CA SER A 28 19.73 -9.98 -0.57
C SER A 28 19.04 -9.43 -1.81
N GLY A 29 19.67 -8.44 -2.43
CA GLY A 29 19.09 -7.69 -3.56
C GLY A 29 18.38 -6.41 -3.17
N SER A 30 18.22 -6.12 -1.88
CA SER A 30 17.74 -4.81 -1.41
C SER A 30 18.65 -3.69 -1.90
N GLN A 31 18.08 -2.51 -2.19
CA GLN A 31 18.81 -1.44 -2.86
C GLN A 31 18.55 -0.05 -2.26
N PHE A 32 19.49 0.86 -2.52
CA PHE A 32 19.39 2.27 -2.14
C PHE A 32 19.16 2.48 -0.64
N LEU A 33 19.83 1.67 0.17
CA LEU A 33 19.61 1.59 1.62
C LEU A 33 20.32 2.71 2.40
N GLU A 34 21.41 3.25 1.86
CA GLU A 34 22.17 4.31 2.51
C GLU A 34 21.49 5.66 2.32
N PRO A 35 21.21 6.41 3.41
CA PRO A 35 20.63 7.74 3.32
C PRO A 35 21.50 8.71 2.51
N ASP A 36 20.90 9.38 1.55
CA ASP A 36 21.53 10.44 0.76
C ASP A 36 20.49 11.50 0.42
N GLY A 37 20.63 12.68 1.00
CA GLY A 37 19.67 13.77 0.80
C GLY A 37 19.58 14.33 -0.62
N MET A 38 20.45 13.88 -1.53
CA MET A 38 20.36 14.18 -2.96
C MET A 38 19.45 13.23 -3.73
N PHE A 39 19.05 12.09 -3.12
CA PHE A 39 18.21 11.07 -3.73
C PHE A 39 18.63 10.68 -5.16
N PRO A 40 19.89 10.17 -5.34
CA PRO A 40 20.50 10.08 -6.67
C PRO A 40 19.89 9.02 -7.58
N ASN A 41 19.12 8.07 -7.05
CA ASN A 41 18.63 6.93 -7.81
C ASN A 41 17.18 7.11 -8.30
N HIS A 42 16.30 7.56 -7.44
CA HIS A 42 14.92 7.93 -7.77
C HIS A 42 14.32 8.77 -6.64
N ILE A 43 13.19 9.40 -6.91
CA ILE A 43 12.41 10.09 -5.87
C ILE A 43 11.88 9.03 -4.88
N PRO A 44 12.18 9.14 -3.58
CA PRO A 44 11.71 8.17 -2.57
C PRO A 44 10.23 8.40 -2.24
N ASN A 45 9.37 7.93 -3.11
CA ASN A 45 7.91 8.02 -3.00
C ASN A 45 7.29 6.78 -3.61
N PRO A 46 6.52 5.98 -2.84
CA PRO A 46 5.87 4.75 -3.33
C PRO A 46 4.91 4.95 -4.51
N GLU A 47 4.43 6.16 -4.74
CA GLU A 47 3.57 6.50 -5.88
C GLU A 47 4.36 6.97 -7.12
N ASN A 48 5.65 7.23 -6.99
CA ASN A 48 6.46 7.70 -8.10
C ASN A 48 6.78 6.55 -9.06
N LYS A 49 6.53 6.78 -10.36
CA LYS A 49 6.76 5.75 -11.38
C LYS A 49 8.20 5.25 -11.40
N GLY A 50 9.18 6.14 -11.24
CA GLY A 50 10.59 5.76 -11.20
C GLY A 50 10.92 4.86 -10.02
N ALA A 51 10.34 5.13 -8.84
CA ALA A 51 10.49 4.28 -7.65
C ALA A 51 9.85 2.90 -7.87
N ILE A 52 8.65 2.86 -8.42
CA ILE A 52 7.93 1.62 -8.72
C ILE A 52 8.70 0.78 -9.74
N ASP A 53 9.17 1.38 -10.83
CA ASP A 53 9.93 0.68 -11.86
C ASP A 53 11.26 0.11 -11.31
N ALA A 54 11.97 0.89 -10.49
CA ALA A 54 13.21 0.45 -9.85
C ALA A 54 12.97 -0.71 -8.87
N ALA A 55 11.92 -0.63 -8.06
CA ALA A 55 11.56 -1.69 -7.11
C ALA A 55 11.04 -2.96 -7.81
N SER A 56 10.28 -2.81 -8.88
CA SER A 56 9.84 -3.93 -9.72
C SER A 56 11.03 -4.69 -10.31
N LYS A 57 11.99 -3.95 -10.87
CA LYS A 57 13.25 -4.53 -11.37
C LYS A 57 14.03 -5.23 -10.27
N MET A 58 14.16 -4.63 -9.10
CA MET A 58 14.82 -5.22 -7.93
C MET A 58 14.19 -6.59 -7.56
N VAL A 59 12.87 -6.68 -7.50
CA VAL A 59 12.16 -7.93 -7.18
C VAL A 59 12.43 -9.00 -8.23
N LEU A 60 12.34 -8.66 -9.52
CA LEU A 60 12.55 -9.61 -10.61
C LEU A 60 14.00 -10.08 -10.69
N ASP A 61 14.97 -9.19 -10.58
CA ASP A 61 16.41 -9.51 -10.66
C ASP A 61 16.86 -10.40 -9.49
N SER A 62 16.28 -10.21 -8.30
CA SER A 62 16.59 -11.01 -7.11
C SER A 62 15.72 -12.24 -6.96
N SER A 63 14.70 -12.42 -7.79
CA SER A 63 13.68 -13.46 -7.63
C SER A 63 13.04 -13.46 -6.23
N ALA A 64 12.81 -12.27 -5.68
CA ALA A 64 12.24 -12.11 -4.35
C ALA A 64 10.75 -12.49 -4.32
N ASP A 65 10.29 -12.90 -3.14
CA ASP A 65 8.88 -13.19 -2.88
C ASP A 65 8.05 -11.91 -2.75
N LEU A 66 8.68 -10.82 -2.26
CA LEU A 66 8.03 -9.54 -1.99
C LEU A 66 9.05 -8.41 -2.04
N GLY A 67 8.67 -7.28 -2.61
CA GLY A 67 9.40 -6.03 -2.53
C GLY A 67 8.66 -4.99 -1.69
N LEU A 68 9.40 -4.20 -0.94
CA LEU A 68 8.89 -3.09 -0.14
C LEU A 68 9.54 -1.79 -0.61
N ILE A 69 8.72 -0.75 -0.77
CA ILE A 69 9.17 0.61 -1.08
C ILE A 69 8.84 1.48 0.12
N PHE A 70 9.79 2.29 0.58
CA PHE A 70 9.56 3.32 1.57
C PHE A 70 9.77 4.71 0.98
N ASP A 71 9.08 5.69 1.52
CA ASP A 71 9.38 7.08 1.26
C ASP A 71 10.52 7.59 2.14
N THR A 72 10.81 8.89 2.08
CA THR A 72 12.00 9.49 2.69
C THR A 72 12.12 9.23 4.19
N ASP A 73 11.02 9.34 4.94
CA ASP A 73 10.95 9.26 6.40
C ASP A 73 10.15 8.06 6.91
N VAL A 74 9.77 7.14 6.01
CA VAL A 74 9.15 5.84 6.32
C VAL A 74 7.73 5.96 6.90
N ASP A 75 7.06 7.08 6.72
CA ASP A 75 5.64 7.19 7.07
C ASP A 75 4.71 6.57 6.01
N ARG A 76 5.24 6.33 4.79
CA ARG A 76 4.55 5.63 3.70
C ARG A 76 5.30 4.40 3.23
N MET A 77 4.56 3.40 2.80
CA MET A 77 5.10 2.22 2.16
C MET A 77 4.27 1.80 0.96
N GLY A 78 4.88 1.04 0.07
CA GLY A 78 4.24 0.33 -1.03
C GLY A 78 4.83 -1.06 -1.17
N CYS A 79 4.16 -1.93 -1.91
CA CYS A 79 4.59 -3.31 -2.14
C CYS A 79 4.73 -3.61 -3.62
N ILE A 80 5.64 -4.53 -3.93
CA ILE A 80 5.79 -5.17 -5.23
C ILE A 80 5.65 -6.67 -5.03
N GLY A 81 4.77 -7.31 -5.78
CA GLY A 81 4.60 -8.77 -5.76
C GLY A 81 5.73 -9.50 -6.47
N ALA A 82 5.78 -10.82 -6.31
CA ALA A 82 6.84 -11.68 -6.84
C ALA A 82 6.98 -11.63 -8.37
N THR A 83 5.91 -11.28 -9.09
CA THR A 83 5.93 -11.12 -10.55
C THR A 83 6.27 -9.70 -11.02
N GLY A 84 6.67 -8.82 -10.09
CA GLY A 84 7.03 -7.43 -10.38
C GLY A 84 5.86 -6.46 -10.46
N GLN A 85 4.61 -6.92 -10.21
CA GLN A 85 3.47 -6.02 -10.21
C GLN A 85 3.42 -5.19 -8.92
N GLU A 86 3.05 -3.94 -9.05
CA GLU A 86 2.81 -3.07 -7.90
C GLU A 86 1.55 -3.47 -7.13
N ILE A 87 1.64 -3.42 -5.80
CA ILE A 87 0.52 -3.55 -4.88
C ILE A 87 0.45 -2.22 -4.15
N ASN A 88 -0.28 -1.28 -4.71
CA ASN A 88 -0.41 0.06 -4.16
C ASN A 88 -1.84 0.60 -4.34
N ARG A 89 -2.08 1.83 -3.91
CA ARG A 89 -3.37 2.53 -4.01
C ARG A 89 -4.52 1.68 -3.45
N ASN A 90 -5.57 1.44 -4.22
CA ASN A 90 -6.73 0.67 -3.77
C ASN A 90 -6.36 -0.77 -3.36
N THR A 91 -5.42 -1.40 -4.04
CA THR A 91 -4.98 -2.75 -3.70
C THR A 91 -4.23 -2.80 -2.37
N LEU A 92 -3.40 -1.79 -2.07
CA LEU A 92 -2.74 -1.68 -0.76
C LEU A 92 -3.76 -1.45 0.36
N VAL A 93 -4.74 -0.58 0.15
CA VAL A 93 -5.83 -0.35 1.11
C VAL A 93 -6.62 -1.64 1.36
N ALA A 94 -6.94 -2.38 0.31
CA ALA A 94 -7.63 -3.67 0.40
C ALA A 94 -6.81 -4.70 1.19
N LEU A 95 -5.51 -4.79 0.93
CA LEU A 95 -4.60 -5.69 1.64
C LEU A 95 -4.52 -5.35 3.13
N ALA A 96 -4.32 -4.08 3.47
CA ALA A 96 -4.27 -3.62 4.85
C ALA A 96 -5.61 -3.86 5.57
N ALA A 97 -6.73 -3.58 4.92
CA ALA A 97 -8.06 -3.84 5.46
C ALA A 97 -8.30 -5.33 5.73
N ALA A 98 -7.90 -6.21 4.81
CA ALA A 98 -8.02 -7.65 4.99
C ALA A 98 -7.24 -8.15 6.21
N ILE A 99 -6.03 -7.64 6.41
CA ILE A 99 -5.19 -8.00 7.56
C ILE A 99 -5.81 -7.49 8.88
N VAL A 100 -6.22 -6.22 8.92
CA VAL A 100 -6.76 -5.60 10.12
C VAL A 100 -8.10 -6.19 10.52
N LEU A 101 -8.96 -6.51 9.56
CA LEU A 101 -10.29 -7.09 9.83
C LEU A 101 -10.24 -8.53 10.35
N GLU A 102 -9.13 -9.25 10.20
CA GLU A 102 -8.93 -10.53 10.89
C GLU A 102 -8.82 -10.35 12.41
N ASP A 103 -8.09 -9.33 12.85
CA ASP A 103 -7.86 -9.04 14.28
C ASP A 103 -8.99 -8.20 14.88
N HIS A 104 -9.67 -7.39 14.07
CA HIS A 104 -10.75 -6.47 14.44
C HIS A 104 -11.99 -6.69 13.57
N PRO A 105 -12.72 -7.81 13.73
CA PRO A 105 -13.91 -8.08 12.91
C PRO A 105 -14.96 -6.97 13.00
N GLY A 106 -15.48 -6.54 11.86
CA GLY A 106 -16.51 -5.51 11.78
C GLY A 106 -16.05 -4.08 11.97
N THR A 107 -14.75 -3.85 12.15
CA THR A 107 -14.20 -2.49 12.34
C THR A 107 -14.45 -1.57 11.14
N THR A 108 -14.43 -0.27 11.39
CA THR A 108 -14.50 0.76 10.34
C THR A 108 -13.09 1.11 9.87
N VAL A 109 -12.88 1.01 8.57
CA VAL A 109 -11.66 1.49 7.89
C VAL A 109 -11.93 2.88 7.34
N VAL A 110 -11.22 3.88 7.83
CA VAL A 110 -11.28 5.24 7.30
C VAL A 110 -10.29 5.37 6.15
N THR A 111 -10.78 5.79 5.00
CA THR A 111 -9.97 5.96 3.78
C THR A 111 -10.11 7.36 3.22
N ASP A 112 -9.21 7.74 2.32
CA ASP A 112 -9.38 8.96 1.54
C ASP A 112 -10.53 8.85 0.53
N SER A 113 -10.86 9.96 -0.10
CA SER A 113 -11.96 10.06 -1.06
C SER A 113 -11.64 9.47 -2.45
N LEU A 114 -10.38 9.12 -2.70
CA LEU A 114 -9.93 8.59 -4.00
C LEU A 114 -10.13 7.08 -4.15
N THR A 115 -10.63 6.42 -3.12
CA THR A 115 -10.89 4.98 -3.15
C THR A 115 -12.07 4.64 -4.06
N SER A 116 -11.99 3.46 -4.70
CA SER A 116 -13.01 2.99 -5.64
C SER A 116 -14.24 2.41 -4.94
N ASP A 117 -15.35 2.31 -5.68
CA ASP A 117 -16.55 1.62 -5.19
C ASP A 117 -16.33 0.11 -5.06
N GLY A 118 -15.46 -0.47 -5.91
CA GLY A 118 -15.04 -1.86 -5.78
C GLY A 118 -14.34 -2.14 -4.46
N LEU A 119 -13.54 -1.20 -3.95
CA LEU A 119 -12.92 -1.31 -2.64
C LEU A 119 -13.96 -1.32 -1.51
N ARG A 120 -14.99 -0.47 -1.59
CA ARG A 120 -16.09 -0.47 -0.63
C ARG A 120 -16.79 -1.82 -0.58
N THR A 121 -17.15 -2.35 -1.74
CA THR A 121 -17.77 -3.68 -1.86
C THR A 121 -16.90 -4.76 -1.23
N PHE A 122 -15.60 -4.71 -1.50
CA PHE A 122 -14.64 -5.66 -0.93
C PHE A 122 -14.59 -5.58 0.60
N ILE A 123 -14.44 -4.39 1.16
CA ILE A 123 -14.37 -4.18 2.63
C ILE A 123 -15.69 -4.60 3.30
N GLU A 124 -16.82 -4.19 2.74
CA GLU A 124 -18.11 -4.35 3.42
C GLU A 124 -18.73 -5.73 3.18
N GLN A 125 -18.66 -6.26 1.96
CA GLN A 125 -19.30 -7.54 1.60
C GLN A 125 -18.34 -8.73 1.75
N ASP A 126 -17.11 -8.61 1.30
CA ASP A 126 -16.17 -9.73 1.32
C ASP A 126 -15.46 -9.86 2.67
N LEU A 127 -15.11 -8.74 3.31
CA LEU A 127 -14.38 -8.73 4.59
C LEU A 127 -15.28 -8.52 5.82
N GLY A 128 -16.52 -8.11 5.64
CA GLY A 128 -17.45 -7.87 6.74
C GLY A 128 -17.14 -6.65 7.60
N GLY A 129 -16.34 -5.72 7.09
CA GLY A 129 -16.03 -4.44 7.74
C GLY A 129 -16.99 -3.33 7.33
N LYS A 130 -16.57 -2.11 7.66
CA LYS A 130 -17.23 -0.88 7.21
C LYS A 130 -16.18 0.05 6.62
N GLN A 131 -16.52 0.77 5.56
CA GLN A 131 -15.65 1.80 5.00
C GLN A 131 -16.26 3.18 5.22
N MET A 132 -15.45 4.10 5.73
CA MET A 132 -15.77 5.52 5.76
C MET A 132 -14.80 6.26 4.85
N ARG A 133 -15.29 6.75 3.72
CA ARG A 133 -14.52 7.68 2.89
C ARG A 133 -14.55 9.05 3.55
N TYR A 134 -13.39 9.66 3.64
CA TYR A 134 -13.22 10.99 4.22
C TYR A 134 -12.35 11.86 3.31
N ARG A 135 -12.27 13.15 3.61
CA ARG A 135 -11.46 14.05 2.81
C ARG A 135 -9.99 13.65 2.83
N ARG A 136 -9.35 13.81 1.70
CA ARG A 136 -7.94 13.50 1.49
C ARG A 136 -7.03 14.26 2.46
N GLY A 137 -5.92 13.65 2.84
CA GLY A 137 -4.89 14.14 3.75
C GLY A 137 -4.72 13.19 4.93
N TYR A 138 -3.49 12.73 5.17
CA TYR A 138 -3.19 11.73 6.20
C TYR A 138 -3.75 12.15 7.57
N LYS A 139 -3.55 13.42 7.94
CA LYS A 139 -4.09 13.95 9.21
C LYS A 139 -5.61 13.85 9.26
N ASN A 140 -6.30 14.11 8.17
CA ASN A 140 -7.76 14.06 8.11
C ASN A 140 -8.29 12.65 8.39
N VAL A 141 -7.75 11.64 7.70
CA VAL A 141 -8.21 10.25 7.86
C VAL A 141 -7.84 9.69 9.24
N ILE A 142 -6.66 10.01 9.75
CA ILE A 142 -6.22 9.60 11.08
C ILE A 142 -7.08 10.23 12.16
N ASP A 143 -7.26 11.56 12.14
CA ASP A 143 -8.10 12.27 13.11
C ASP A 143 -9.54 11.76 13.09
N LYS A 144 -10.07 11.42 11.92
CA LYS A 144 -11.43 10.85 11.78
C LYS A 144 -11.54 9.48 12.43
N SER A 145 -10.56 8.61 12.24
CA SER A 145 -10.54 7.29 12.89
C SER A 145 -10.48 7.43 14.42
N ILE A 146 -9.66 8.35 14.94
CA ILE A 146 -9.58 8.65 16.38
C ILE A 146 -10.91 9.18 16.90
N GLU A 147 -11.55 10.09 16.17
CA GLU A 147 -12.87 10.67 16.53
C GLU A 147 -13.95 9.58 16.60
N LEU A 148 -13.98 8.66 15.65
CA LEU A 148 -14.92 7.53 15.65
C LEU A 148 -14.77 6.70 16.93
N ASN A 149 -13.55 6.33 17.29
CA ASN A 149 -13.30 5.57 18.52
C ASN A 149 -13.76 6.33 19.77
N LYS A 150 -13.53 7.63 19.82
CA LYS A 150 -14.01 8.48 20.96
C LYS A 150 -15.53 8.52 21.03
N SER A 151 -16.22 8.38 19.92
CA SER A 151 -17.70 8.35 19.84
C SER A 151 -18.30 6.95 20.02
N GLY A 152 -17.48 5.93 20.29
CA GLY A 152 -17.91 4.56 20.50
C GLY A 152 -18.06 3.73 19.23
N VAL A 153 -17.60 4.22 18.09
CA VAL A 153 -17.53 3.47 16.81
C VAL A 153 -16.12 2.92 16.67
N ASP A 154 -15.97 1.59 16.63
CA ASP A 154 -14.67 0.98 16.45
C ASP A 154 -14.08 1.30 15.06
N SER A 155 -12.88 1.85 15.05
CA SER A 155 -12.10 2.12 13.84
C SER A 155 -10.63 1.77 14.10
N ALA A 156 -10.17 0.67 13.51
CA ALA A 156 -8.84 0.13 13.77
C ALA A 156 -7.80 0.55 12.74
N LEU A 157 -8.22 1.13 11.61
CA LEU A 157 -7.34 1.51 10.50
C LEU A 157 -7.80 2.81 9.86
N ALA A 158 -6.84 3.74 9.70
CA ALA A 158 -6.93 4.89 8.81
C ALA A 158 -5.85 4.75 7.75
N ILE A 159 -6.21 4.77 6.48
CA ILE A 159 -5.27 4.53 5.38
C ILE A 159 -5.64 5.35 4.14
N GLU A 160 -4.62 5.87 3.48
CA GLU A 160 -4.76 6.56 2.20
C GLU A 160 -4.20 5.75 1.03
N THR A 161 -4.72 6.02 -0.14
CA THR A 161 -4.18 5.46 -1.40
C THR A 161 -2.73 5.86 -1.67
N SER A 162 -2.23 6.91 -1.01
CA SER A 162 -0.83 7.36 -1.08
C SER A 162 0.16 6.49 -0.31
N GLY A 163 -0.32 5.59 0.56
CA GLY A 163 0.51 4.71 1.38
C GLY A 163 0.64 5.13 2.85
N HIS A 164 0.11 6.31 3.25
CA HIS A 164 -0.02 6.67 4.66
C HIS A 164 -0.99 5.72 5.35
N ALA A 165 -0.62 5.17 6.50
CA ALA A 165 -1.46 4.27 7.26
C ALA A 165 -1.20 4.39 8.77
N ALA A 166 -2.27 4.47 9.52
CA ALA A 166 -2.23 4.51 10.98
C ALA A 166 -3.16 3.44 11.56
N LEU A 167 -2.64 2.61 12.44
CA LEU A 167 -3.37 1.53 13.08
C LEU A 167 -3.63 1.83 14.55
N LYS A 168 -4.82 1.53 15.02
CA LYS A 168 -5.20 1.65 16.43
C LYS A 168 -4.21 0.89 17.33
N ASP A 169 -3.78 -0.30 16.92
CA ASP A 169 -2.82 -1.12 17.67
C ASP A 169 -1.42 -0.48 17.77
N ASN A 170 -1.13 0.52 16.92
CA ASN A 170 0.09 1.31 16.95
C ASN A 170 -0.18 2.78 17.35
N TYR A 171 -1.16 3.02 18.20
CA TYR A 171 -1.50 4.35 18.75
C TYR A 171 -1.85 5.38 17.67
N PHE A 172 -2.33 4.97 16.51
CA PHE A 172 -2.60 5.82 15.35
C PHE A 172 -1.38 6.61 14.85
N LEU A 173 -0.19 6.11 15.08
CA LEU A 173 1.00 6.66 14.45
C LEU A 173 0.95 6.39 12.93
N ASP A 174 1.28 7.41 12.15
CA ASP A 174 1.45 7.28 10.70
C ASP A 174 2.79 6.59 10.44
N ASP A 175 2.77 5.30 10.13
CA ASP A 175 3.95 4.43 10.23
C ASP A 175 3.95 3.37 9.12
N GLY A 176 4.72 3.65 8.07
CA GLY A 176 4.89 2.73 6.95
C GLY A 176 5.63 1.44 7.33
N ALA A 177 6.57 1.51 8.27
CA ALA A 177 7.31 0.33 8.74
C ALA A 177 6.41 -0.63 9.52
N TYR A 178 5.49 -0.10 10.32
CA TYR A 178 4.51 -0.91 11.04
C TYR A 178 3.56 -1.65 10.09
N LEU A 179 3.02 -0.94 9.09
CA LEU A 179 2.19 -1.55 8.06
C LEU A 179 2.96 -2.63 7.29
N ALA A 180 4.19 -2.32 6.87
CA ALA A 180 5.06 -3.29 6.19
C ALA A 180 5.27 -4.55 7.03
N THR A 181 5.49 -4.41 8.33
CA THR A 181 5.66 -5.55 9.25
C THR A 181 4.39 -6.40 9.33
N LYS A 182 3.22 -5.80 9.40
CA LYS A 182 1.94 -6.52 9.37
C LYS A 182 1.79 -7.32 8.06
N ILE A 183 2.13 -6.73 6.94
CA ILE A 183 2.08 -7.39 5.62
C ILE A 183 3.08 -8.55 5.55
N VAL A 184 4.31 -8.36 6.02
CA VAL A 184 5.36 -9.40 6.05
C VAL A 184 4.95 -10.58 6.91
N ILE A 185 4.42 -10.33 8.09
CA ILE A 185 3.93 -11.39 9.00
C ILE A 185 2.82 -12.19 8.30
N LYS A 186 1.88 -11.50 7.65
CA LYS A 186 0.80 -12.16 6.93
C LYS A 186 1.31 -12.95 5.74
N ALA A 187 2.25 -12.42 4.98
CA ALA A 187 2.90 -13.13 3.88
C ALA A 187 3.59 -14.43 4.36
N ALA A 188 4.27 -14.38 5.50
CA ALA A 188 4.90 -15.55 6.09
C ALA A 188 3.89 -16.62 6.53
N LYS A 189 2.77 -16.22 7.12
CA LYS A 189 1.67 -17.13 7.49
C LYS A 189 1.06 -17.78 6.25
N LEU A 190 0.75 -17.00 5.23
CA LEU A 190 0.17 -17.49 3.97
C LEU A 190 1.11 -18.45 3.24
N ARG A 191 2.43 -18.19 3.26
CA ARG A 191 3.42 -19.09 2.66
C ARG A 191 3.34 -20.50 3.22
N ARG A 192 3.10 -20.65 4.52
CA ARG A 192 2.93 -21.96 5.17
C ARG A 192 1.68 -22.70 4.66
N GLU A 193 0.71 -21.97 4.15
CA GLU A 193 -0.52 -22.50 3.57
C GLU A 193 -0.43 -22.66 2.04
N GLY A 194 0.74 -22.40 1.45
CA GLY A 194 0.92 -22.42 -0.01
C GLY A 194 0.25 -21.24 -0.73
N LYS A 195 0.00 -20.16 -0.02
CA LYS A 195 -0.66 -18.94 -0.55
C LYS A 195 0.27 -17.74 -0.53
N THR A 196 -0.16 -16.68 -1.20
CA THR A 196 0.51 -15.36 -1.24
C THR A 196 -0.44 -14.26 -0.78
N ILE A 197 0.09 -13.05 -0.56
CA ILE A 197 -0.75 -11.91 -0.15
C ILE A 197 -1.79 -11.53 -1.21
N GLU A 198 -1.54 -11.81 -2.48
CA GLU A 198 -2.50 -11.58 -3.57
C GLU A 198 -3.79 -12.41 -3.40
N ASN A 199 -3.72 -13.54 -2.72
CA ASN A 199 -4.91 -14.33 -2.38
C ASN A 199 -5.90 -13.55 -1.48
N LEU A 200 -5.40 -12.64 -0.64
CA LEU A 200 -6.25 -11.84 0.26
C LEU A 200 -7.09 -10.81 -0.50
N THR A 201 -6.63 -10.36 -1.64
CA THR A 201 -7.29 -9.31 -2.45
C THR A 201 -7.86 -9.84 -3.76
N ALA A 202 -7.90 -11.16 -3.93
CA ALA A 202 -8.35 -11.79 -5.19
C ALA A 202 -9.80 -11.42 -5.55
N ALA A 203 -10.67 -11.20 -4.56
CA ALA A 203 -12.06 -10.79 -4.78
C ALA A 203 -12.23 -9.29 -5.07
N LEU A 204 -11.16 -8.49 -4.97
CA LEU A 204 -11.21 -7.07 -5.30
C LEU A 204 -11.45 -6.90 -6.80
N HIS A 205 -12.65 -6.41 -7.15
CA HIS A 205 -12.94 -6.02 -8.53
C HIS A 205 -12.15 -4.75 -8.85
N ARG A 206 -11.09 -4.90 -9.64
CA ARG A 206 -10.42 -3.76 -10.25
C ARG A 206 -11.41 -3.14 -11.23
N PRO A 207 -11.72 -1.83 -11.15
CA PRO A 207 -12.41 -1.19 -12.24
C PRO A 207 -11.60 -1.50 -13.48
N ALA A 208 -12.24 -2.00 -14.54
CA ALA A 208 -11.61 -2.01 -15.84
C ALA A 208 -11.04 -0.60 -16.01
N GLU A 209 -9.75 -0.48 -16.29
CA GLU A 209 -9.20 0.78 -16.72
C GLU A 209 -9.98 1.12 -17.98
N SER A 210 -11.05 1.87 -17.81
CA SER A 210 -11.70 2.53 -18.92
C SER A 210 -10.68 3.54 -19.38
N CYS A 211 -9.91 3.15 -20.37
CA CYS A 211 -9.23 4.07 -21.24
C CYS A 211 -10.33 4.96 -21.79
N LEU A 212 -10.62 6.05 -21.10
CA LEU A 212 -11.34 7.16 -21.67
C LEU A 212 -10.42 7.73 -22.73
N LEU A 213 -10.46 7.12 -23.89
CA LEU A 213 -10.07 7.78 -25.13
C LEU A 213 -11.02 8.98 -25.23
N TYR A 214 -10.57 10.10 -24.73
CA TYR A 214 -11.12 11.39 -25.12
C TYR A 214 -10.83 11.53 -26.64
N THR A 215 -11.72 10.99 -27.44
CA THR A 215 -11.83 11.46 -28.82
C THR A 215 -12.48 12.83 -28.72
N SER A 216 -11.64 13.88 -28.69
CA SER A 216 -12.15 15.22 -28.99
C SER A 216 -12.84 15.15 -30.33
N PRO A 217 -14.10 15.60 -30.45
CA PRO A 217 -14.73 15.72 -31.77
C PRO A 217 -13.87 16.66 -32.61
N SER A 218 -13.36 16.13 -33.71
CA SER A 218 -12.74 16.95 -34.75
C SER A 218 -13.76 18.03 -35.18
N PRO A 219 -13.37 19.30 -35.31
CA PRO A 219 -14.24 20.30 -35.90
C PRO A 219 -14.52 19.84 -37.33
N ARG A 220 -15.75 19.51 -37.60
CA ARG A 220 -16.17 19.29 -38.98
C ARG A 220 -16.17 20.65 -39.67
N ASP A 221 -15.50 20.70 -40.79
CA ASP A 221 -15.54 21.77 -41.73
C ASP A 221 -16.99 22.14 -42.02
N SER A 222 -17.35 23.34 -41.67
CA SER A 222 -18.53 24.01 -42.21
C SER A 222 -18.12 24.63 -43.54
N THR A 223 -18.19 23.89 -44.61
CA THR A 223 -18.25 24.49 -45.93
C THR A 223 -19.70 24.77 -46.26
N SER A 224 -20.01 26.03 -46.18
CA SER A 224 -21.20 26.68 -46.73
C SER A 224 -21.16 26.71 -48.25
N SER A 225 -22.25 26.56 -48.79
CA SER A 225 -22.64 27.28 -50.02
C SER A 225 -23.84 28.19 -49.68
#